data_71e20f88bc2cf3cb5ee4217249ca3000
#
_entry.id   71e20f88bc2cf3cb5ee4217249ca3000
#
_cell.length_a   1.000
_cell.length_b   1.000
_cell.length_c   1.000
_cell.angle_alpha   90.00
_cell.angle_beta   90.00
_cell.angle_gamma   90.00
#
_symmetry.space_group_name_H-M   'P 1'
#
loop_
_entity.id
_entity.type
_entity.pdbx_description
1 polymer ?
#
loop_
_entity_poly.entity_id
_entity_poly.type
_entity_poly.pdbx_seq_one_letter_code
_entity_poly.pdbx_strand_id
1 'polypeptide(L)'
;MGNKWVTDVTEFALFGIKLYLSPIIDLYNGEVISYNLSRHPNLNQVTDMLEKAFSKIPDNTNLILHSDQGWQYQHKHYQKMLKEKGIRQSMSRKGNCLDNACAENFFSLLKTELLYLQEFTSVEHFISELHEYIEWYNNKRIKLKLNGLSPVEFRQEAA
;
A
#
# COMPACT_ATOMS: atom_id res chain seq x y z
N MET A 1 15.36 0.91 -9.87
CA MET A 1 14.44 0.92 -8.73
C MET A 1 13.65 2.20 -8.73
N GLY A 2 12.39 2.11 -8.36
CA GLY A 2 11.52 3.26 -8.29
C GLY A 2 11.93 4.21 -7.17
N ASN A 3 11.69 5.49 -7.38
CA ASN A 3 11.97 6.53 -6.40
C ASN A 3 10.70 7.23 -5.90
N LYS A 4 9.53 6.63 -6.18
CA LYS A 4 8.25 7.17 -5.75
C LYS A 4 7.34 6.06 -5.24
N TRP A 5 6.86 6.26 -4.02
CA TRP A 5 5.87 5.41 -3.37
C TRP A 5 4.55 6.16 -3.25
N VAL A 6 3.45 5.44 -3.24
CA VAL A 6 2.13 5.99 -2.96
C VAL A 6 1.51 5.25 -1.79
N THR A 7 0.64 5.93 -1.06
CA THR A 7 -0.13 5.35 0.04
C THR A 7 -1.56 5.88 0.03
N ASP A 8 -2.48 5.05 0.47
CA ASP A 8 -3.90 5.40 0.63
C ASP A 8 -4.51 4.39 1.58
N VAL A 9 -5.78 4.58 1.92
CA VAL A 9 -6.50 3.67 2.82
C VAL A 9 -7.77 3.21 2.13
N THR A 10 -8.09 1.91 2.22
CA THR A 10 -9.37 1.39 1.78
C THR A 10 -10.07 0.65 2.91
N GLU A 11 -11.39 0.57 2.84
CA GLU A 11 -12.24 -0.04 3.85
C GLU A 11 -12.90 -1.31 3.32
N PHE A 12 -12.97 -2.32 4.17
CA PHE A 12 -13.76 -3.52 3.93
C PHE A 12 -14.80 -3.68 5.03
N ALA A 13 -16.03 -4.06 4.67
CA ALA A 13 -17.08 -4.31 5.63
C ALA A 13 -17.51 -5.77 5.52
N LEU A 14 -17.27 -6.55 6.59
CA LEU A 14 -17.57 -7.99 6.65
C LEU A 14 -18.09 -8.34 8.05
N PHE A 15 -19.15 -9.11 8.12
CA PHE A 15 -19.71 -9.59 9.40
C PHE A 15 -19.99 -8.47 10.39
N GLY A 16 -20.43 -7.30 9.90
CA GLY A 16 -20.69 -6.14 10.76
C GLY A 16 -19.43 -5.45 11.28
N ILE A 17 -18.26 -5.84 10.81
CA ILE A 17 -16.98 -5.29 11.23
C ILE A 17 -16.34 -4.56 10.05
N LYS A 18 -15.73 -3.41 10.33
CA LYS A 18 -14.97 -2.67 9.34
C LYS A 18 -13.48 -2.91 9.53
N LEU A 19 -12.79 -3.12 8.41
CA LEU A 19 -11.34 -3.27 8.37
C LEU A 19 -10.77 -2.21 7.44
N TYR A 20 -9.64 -1.64 7.82
CA TYR A 20 -8.96 -0.60 7.05
C TYR A 20 -7.58 -1.10 6.64
N LEU A 21 -7.33 -1.13 5.35
CA LEU A 21 -6.04 -1.51 4.78
C LEU A 21 -5.29 -0.26 4.34
N SER A 22 -4.08 -0.10 4.84
CA SER A 22 -3.19 1.01 4.49
C SER A 22 -1.88 0.45 3.93
N PRO A 23 -1.72 0.40 2.60
CA PRO A 23 -0.49 -0.07 1.97
C PRO A 23 0.41 1.08 1.54
N ILE A 24 1.70 0.78 1.38
CA ILE A 24 2.63 1.58 0.59
C ILE A 24 2.94 0.78 -0.67
N ILE A 25 2.79 1.41 -1.83
CA ILE A 25 2.96 0.77 -3.13
C ILE A 25 4.05 1.50 -3.92
N ASP A 26 4.98 0.75 -4.49
CA ASP A 26 6.03 1.29 -5.36
C ASP A 26 5.43 1.56 -6.74
N LEU A 27 5.51 2.81 -7.20
CA LEU A 27 5.00 3.18 -8.52
C LEU A 27 5.77 2.55 -9.67
N TYR A 28 7.01 2.15 -9.43
CA TYR A 28 7.84 1.56 -10.48
C TYR A 28 7.28 0.23 -10.98
N ASN A 29 6.87 -0.65 -10.07
CA ASN A 29 6.46 -2.02 -10.40
C ASN A 29 5.11 -2.43 -9.81
N GLY A 30 4.48 -1.57 -8.99
CA GLY A 30 3.23 -1.91 -8.31
C GLY A 30 3.40 -2.81 -7.09
N GLU A 31 4.62 -3.05 -6.65
CA GLU A 31 4.89 -3.88 -5.47
C GLU A 31 4.32 -3.25 -4.20
N VAL A 32 3.64 -4.05 -3.38
CA VAL A 32 3.22 -3.62 -2.04
C VAL A 32 4.43 -3.73 -1.11
N ILE A 33 5.03 -2.60 -0.78
CA ILE A 33 6.25 -2.53 0.03
C ILE A 33 5.96 -2.93 1.48
N SER A 34 4.88 -2.38 2.03
CA SER A 34 4.39 -2.71 3.37
C SER A 34 2.91 -2.40 3.44
N TYR A 35 2.25 -2.88 4.47
CA TYR A 35 0.85 -2.54 4.72
C TYR A 35 0.52 -2.79 6.19
N ASN A 36 -0.57 -2.14 6.63
CA ASN A 36 -1.17 -2.41 7.93
C ASN A 36 -2.66 -2.63 7.74
N LEU A 37 -3.20 -3.65 8.39
CA LEU A 37 -4.63 -3.95 8.42
C LEU A 37 -5.12 -3.73 9.85
N SER A 38 -6.11 -2.85 10.03
CA SER A 38 -6.59 -2.46 11.36
C SER A 38 -8.10 -2.34 11.38
N ARG A 39 -8.68 -2.53 12.55
CA ARG A 39 -10.10 -2.25 12.78
C ARG A 39 -10.38 -0.77 13.03
N HIS A 40 -9.33 0.02 13.25
CA HIS A 40 -9.43 1.46 13.55
C HIS A 40 -8.50 2.27 12.65
N PRO A 41 -9.04 3.26 11.91
CA PRO A 41 -8.22 4.11 11.04
C PRO A 41 -7.54 5.21 11.86
N ASN A 42 -6.57 4.84 12.67
CA ASN A 42 -5.85 5.78 13.53
C ASN A 42 -4.42 6.00 13.05
N LEU A 43 -3.72 6.92 13.73
CA LEU A 43 -2.34 7.25 13.36
C LEU A 43 -1.40 6.05 13.50
N ASN A 44 -1.61 5.19 14.50
CA ASN A 44 -0.76 4.00 14.70
C ASN A 44 -0.76 3.06 13.49
N GLN A 45 -1.87 2.97 12.77
CA GLN A 45 -1.94 2.18 11.55
C GLN A 45 -0.91 2.65 10.53
N VAL A 46 -0.85 3.96 10.34
CA VAL A 46 0.02 4.57 9.32
C VAL A 46 1.48 4.55 9.76
N THR A 47 1.76 4.83 11.04
CA THR A 47 3.13 4.81 11.54
C THR A 47 3.73 3.40 11.56
N ASP A 48 2.93 2.38 11.89
CA ASP A 48 3.38 0.98 11.81
C ASP A 48 3.73 0.60 10.37
N MET A 49 2.89 1.00 9.43
CA MET A 49 3.14 0.78 8.01
C MET A 49 4.46 1.43 7.57
N LEU A 50 4.72 2.67 8.01
CA LEU A 50 5.97 3.38 7.70
C LEU A 50 7.18 2.65 8.28
N GLU A 51 7.12 2.23 9.54
CA GLU A 51 8.21 1.51 10.18
C GLU A 51 8.58 0.24 9.40
N LYS A 52 7.59 -0.52 8.97
CA LYS A 52 7.80 -1.72 8.16
C LYS A 52 8.46 -1.41 6.83
N ALA A 53 8.02 -0.34 6.17
CA ALA A 53 8.60 0.09 4.89
C ALA A 53 10.04 0.57 5.08
N PHE A 54 10.29 1.36 6.11
CA PHE A 54 11.61 1.94 6.39
C PHE A 54 12.66 0.89 6.70
N SER A 55 12.26 -0.25 7.28
CA SER A 55 13.18 -1.35 7.54
C SER A 55 13.76 -1.97 6.28
N LYS A 56 13.19 -1.69 5.13
CA LYS A 56 13.58 -2.27 3.84
C LYS A 56 14.50 -1.38 3.02
N ILE A 57 14.72 -0.14 3.44
CA ILE A 57 15.53 0.83 2.70
C ILE A 57 16.50 1.57 3.62
N PRO A 58 17.65 2.04 3.06
CA PRO A 58 18.55 2.91 3.82
C PRO A 58 17.96 4.31 3.96
N ASP A 59 18.63 5.15 4.76
CA ASP A 59 18.25 6.55 4.91
C ASP A 59 18.67 7.37 3.67
N ASN A 60 17.98 8.49 3.45
CA ASN A 60 18.35 9.49 2.44
C ASN A 60 18.43 8.94 1.01
N THR A 61 17.36 8.25 0.58
CA THR A 61 17.31 7.60 -0.73
C THR A 61 16.72 8.47 -1.85
N ASN A 62 16.40 9.75 -1.59
CA ASN A 62 15.67 10.63 -2.52
C ASN A 62 14.26 10.12 -2.88
N LEU A 63 13.72 9.24 -2.05
CA LEU A 63 12.40 8.68 -2.25
C LEU A 63 11.33 9.73 -1.98
N ILE A 64 10.24 9.67 -2.74
CA ILE A 64 9.06 10.50 -2.53
C ILE A 64 7.91 9.58 -2.12
N LEU A 65 7.23 9.93 -1.03
CA LEU A 65 6.00 9.25 -0.62
C LEU A 65 4.81 10.17 -0.88
N HIS A 66 3.96 9.77 -1.82
CA HIS A 66 2.80 10.54 -2.24
C HIS A 66 1.53 10.01 -1.59
N SER A 67 0.65 10.92 -1.13
CA SER A 67 -0.66 10.60 -0.57
C SER A 67 -1.68 11.65 -0.97
N ASP A 68 -2.94 11.43 -0.58
CA ASP A 68 -3.94 12.48 -0.60
C ASP A 68 -3.74 13.42 0.61
N GLN A 69 -4.71 14.30 0.87
CA GLN A 69 -4.65 15.25 1.99
C GLN A 69 -5.33 14.72 3.26
N GLY A 70 -5.42 13.41 3.45
CA GLY A 70 -6.00 12.83 4.65
C GLY A 70 -5.33 13.33 5.92
N TRP A 71 -6.09 13.40 7.03
CA TRP A 71 -5.61 13.96 8.29
C TRP A 71 -4.35 13.27 8.82
N GLN A 72 -4.23 11.95 8.63
CA GLN A 72 -3.09 11.17 9.12
C GLN A 72 -1.78 11.58 8.43
N TYR A 73 -1.85 12.00 7.16
CA TYR A 73 -0.68 12.42 6.40
C TYR A 73 -0.28 13.85 6.68
N GLN A 74 -1.17 14.62 7.29
CA GLN A 74 -0.88 15.99 7.73
C GLN A 74 -0.41 16.05 9.18
N HIS A 75 -0.42 14.91 9.89
CA HIS A 75 -0.01 14.85 11.29
C HIS A 75 1.49 15.05 11.42
N LYS A 76 1.90 15.85 12.41
CA LYS A 76 3.31 16.19 12.63
C LYS A 76 4.21 14.98 12.83
N HIS A 77 3.72 13.96 13.54
CA HIS A 77 4.49 12.75 13.78
C HIS A 77 4.79 11.98 12.48
N TYR A 78 3.79 11.87 11.61
CA TYR A 78 3.96 11.25 10.30
C TYR A 78 5.01 12.01 9.47
N GLN A 79 4.89 13.33 9.41
CA GLN A 79 5.81 14.19 8.67
C GLN A 79 7.23 14.10 9.23
N LYS A 80 7.36 14.02 10.54
CA LYS A 80 8.64 13.88 11.22
C LYS A 80 9.32 12.57 10.87
N MET A 81 8.58 11.46 10.85
CA MET A 81 9.11 10.16 10.47
C MET A 81 9.69 10.16 9.06
N LEU A 82 8.98 10.76 8.11
CA LEU A 82 9.45 10.88 6.73
C LEU A 82 10.73 11.73 6.65
N LYS A 83 10.75 12.85 7.33
CA LYS A 83 11.89 13.75 7.34
C LYS A 83 13.14 13.09 7.93
N GLU A 84 12.99 12.38 9.04
CA GLU A 84 14.09 11.67 9.69
C GLU A 84 14.66 10.57 8.79
N LYS A 85 13.82 9.93 7.98
CA LYS A 85 14.26 8.90 7.03
C LYS A 85 14.88 9.50 5.76
N GLY A 86 14.67 10.78 5.52
CA GLY A 86 15.12 11.44 4.30
C GLY A 86 14.20 11.24 3.12
N ILE A 87 12.90 11.04 3.39
CA ILE A 87 11.88 10.85 2.36
C ILE A 87 11.11 12.16 2.20
N ARG A 88 10.92 12.59 0.95
CA ARG A 88 10.13 13.79 0.65
C ARG A 88 8.66 13.43 0.61
N GLN A 89 7.85 14.24 1.29
CA GLN A 89 6.41 14.08 1.27
C GLN A 89 5.80 14.84 0.10
N SER A 90 4.87 14.19 -0.60
CA SER A 90 4.07 14.80 -1.65
C SER A 90 2.59 14.53 -1.38
N MET A 91 1.74 15.51 -1.64
CA MET A 91 0.29 15.36 -1.49
C MET A 91 -0.41 15.79 -2.78
N SER A 92 -1.43 15.03 -3.20
CA SER A 92 -2.25 15.42 -4.31
C SER A 92 -3.09 16.65 -3.95
N ARG A 93 -3.40 17.45 -4.96
CA ARG A 93 -4.32 18.58 -4.79
C ARG A 93 -5.71 18.04 -4.47
N LYS A 94 -6.46 18.80 -3.69
CA LYS A 94 -7.83 18.44 -3.34
C LYS A 94 -8.65 18.21 -4.63
N GLY A 95 -9.26 17.03 -4.73
CA GLY A 95 -10.07 16.66 -5.89
C GLY A 95 -9.31 16.12 -7.09
N ASN A 96 -7.98 16.00 -7.02
CA ASN A 96 -7.18 15.41 -8.10
C ASN A 96 -6.91 13.93 -7.82
N CYS A 97 -7.68 13.04 -8.47
CA CYS A 97 -7.61 11.58 -8.25
C CYS A 97 -6.53 10.90 -9.07
N LEU A 98 -5.94 11.56 -10.06
CA LEU A 98 -4.97 10.92 -10.98
C LEU A 98 -3.70 10.48 -10.26
N ASP A 99 -3.29 11.22 -9.24
CA ASP A 99 -2.06 10.94 -8.50
C ASP A 99 -2.15 9.66 -7.67
N ASN A 100 -3.37 9.19 -7.33
CA ASN A 100 -3.59 7.99 -6.54
C ASN A 100 -4.10 6.81 -7.36
N ALA A 101 -4.04 6.90 -8.69
CA ALA A 101 -4.55 5.85 -9.58
C ALA A 101 -3.91 4.49 -9.31
N CYS A 102 -2.63 4.45 -8.93
CA CYS A 102 -1.93 3.21 -8.64
C CYS A 102 -2.53 2.49 -7.43
N ALA A 103 -2.80 3.23 -6.34
CA ALA A 103 -3.42 2.66 -5.15
C ALA A 103 -4.86 2.23 -5.43
N GLU A 104 -5.62 3.05 -6.16
CA GLU A 104 -7.00 2.71 -6.54
C GLU A 104 -7.04 1.45 -7.39
N ASN A 105 -6.11 1.30 -8.33
CA ASN A 105 -6.02 0.10 -9.15
C ASN A 105 -5.74 -1.14 -8.29
N PHE A 106 -4.81 -1.05 -7.35
CA PHE A 106 -4.53 -2.16 -6.43
C PHE A 106 -5.78 -2.52 -5.62
N PHE A 107 -6.47 -1.53 -5.07
CA PHE A 107 -7.69 -1.78 -4.29
C PHE A 107 -8.79 -2.42 -5.14
N SER A 108 -8.94 -2.00 -6.37
CA SER A 108 -9.90 -2.59 -7.31
C SER A 108 -9.58 -4.05 -7.59
N LEU A 109 -8.32 -4.38 -7.86
CA LEU A 109 -7.89 -5.75 -8.09
C LEU A 109 -8.10 -6.62 -6.85
N LEU A 110 -7.77 -6.11 -5.69
CA LEU A 110 -7.97 -6.82 -4.43
C LEU A 110 -9.44 -7.18 -4.21
N LYS A 111 -10.33 -6.23 -4.45
CA LYS A 111 -11.77 -6.45 -4.29
C LYS A 111 -12.32 -7.42 -5.32
N THR A 112 -11.93 -7.29 -6.57
CA THR A 112 -12.45 -8.16 -7.64
C THR A 112 -11.83 -9.55 -7.63
N GLU A 113 -10.57 -9.69 -7.26
CA GLU A 113 -9.85 -10.96 -7.30
C GLU A 113 -9.93 -11.73 -5.97
N LEU A 114 -10.23 -11.07 -4.87
CA LEU A 114 -10.35 -11.71 -3.56
C LEU A 114 -11.75 -11.55 -2.97
N LEU A 115 -12.15 -10.30 -2.68
CA LEU A 115 -13.34 -10.04 -1.87
C LEU A 115 -14.63 -10.54 -2.51
N TYR A 116 -14.79 -10.33 -3.82
CA TYR A 116 -16.03 -10.66 -4.54
C TYR A 116 -16.08 -12.08 -5.10
N LEU A 117 -14.95 -12.78 -5.15
CA LEU A 117 -14.87 -14.11 -5.76
C LEU A 117 -15.23 -15.26 -4.82
N GLN A 118 -15.21 -15.06 -3.52
CA GLN A 118 -15.48 -16.12 -2.57
C GLN A 118 -16.23 -15.61 -1.35
N GLU A 119 -16.83 -16.56 -0.63
CA GLU A 119 -17.46 -16.28 0.65
C GLU A 119 -16.47 -16.58 1.77
N PHE A 120 -16.48 -15.75 2.81
CA PHE A 120 -15.61 -15.93 3.97
C PHE A 120 -16.43 -16.45 5.14
N THR A 121 -15.83 -17.33 5.95
CA THR A 121 -16.49 -17.93 7.10
C THR A 121 -16.40 -17.07 8.35
N SER A 122 -15.42 -16.13 8.38
CA SER A 122 -15.19 -15.25 9.52
C SER A 122 -14.31 -14.08 9.09
N VAL A 123 -14.18 -13.08 9.96
CA VAL A 123 -13.24 -11.97 9.74
C VAL A 123 -11.81 -12.51 9.70
N GLU A 124 -11.48 -13.44 10.59
CA GLU A 124 -10.15 -14.03 10.65
C GLU A 124 -9.81 -14.80 9.37
N HIS A 125 -10.79 -15.48 8.78
CA HIS A 125 -10.63 -16.14 7.48
C HIS A 125 -10.27 -15.11 6.39
N PHE A 126 -11.01 -14.00 6.34
CA PHE A 126 -10.73 -12.94 5.37
C PHE A 126 -9.33 -12.35 5.57
N ILE A 127 -8.93 -12.09 6.81
CA ILE A 127 -7.62 -11.53 7.13
C ILE A 127 -6.51 -12.47 6.63
N SER A 128 -6.65 -13.77 6.89
CA SER A 128 -5.68 -14.76 6.43
C SER A 128 -5.58 -14.78 4.91
N GLU A 129 -6.72 -14.79 4.23
CA GLU A 129 -6.77 -14.79 2.77
C GLU A 129 -6.19 -13.49 2.18
N LEU A 130 -6.40 -12.35 2.86
CA LEU A 130 -5.84 -11.09 2.43
C LEU A 130 -4.31 -11.09 2.49
N HIS A 131 -3.74 -11.60 3.57
CA HIS A 131 -2.27 -11.71 3.66
C HIS A 131 -1.72 -12.62 2.58
N GLU A 132 -2.36 -13.74 2.31
CA GLU A 132 -1.96 -14.65 1.23
C GLU A 132 -2.09 -14.00 -0.14
N TYR A 133 -3.15 -13.23 -0.35
CA TYR A 133 -3.36 -12.53 -1.62
C TYR A 133 -2.24 -11.52 -1.88
N ILE A 134 -1.87 -10.72 -0.90
CA ILE A 134 -0.81 -9.72 -1.06
C ILE A 134 0.53 -10.40 -1.35
N GLU A 135 0.82 -11.50 -0.67
CA GLU A 135 2.03 -12.28 -0.93
C GLU A 135 2.05 -12.80 -2.37
N TRP A 136 0.94 -13.38 -2.82
CA TRP A 136 0.79 -13.85 -4.20
C TRP A 136 0.88 -12.70 -5.20
N TYR A 137 0.23 -11.57 -4.90
CA TYR A 137 0.24 -10.38 -5.76
C TYR A 137 1.66 -9.89 -6.00
N ASN A 138 2.46 -9.82 -4.97
CA ASN A 138 3.85 -9.36 -5.09
C ASN A 138 4.74 -10.34 -5.83
N ASN A 139 4.59 -11.63 -5.57
CA ASN A 139 5.60 -12.62 -5.96
C ASN A 139 5.21 -13.48 -7.16
N LYS A 140 3.92 -13.60 -7.46
CA LYS A 140 3.44 -14.54 -8.47
C LYS A 140 2.45 -13.96 -9.48
N ARG A 141 1.70 -12.92 -9.12
CA ARG A 141 0.71 -12.35 -10.02
C ARG A 141 1.41 -11.62 -11.15
N ILE A 142 1.28 -12.15 -12.36
CA ILE A 142 1.89 -11.57 -13.54
C ILE A 142 1.07 -10.38 -14.06
N LYS A 143 1.77 -9.40 -14.67
CA LYS A 143 1.15 -8.24 -15.30
C LYS A 143 1.74 -8.03 -16.68
N LEU A 144 0.90 -7.75 -17.66
CA LEU A 144 1.35 -7.52 -19.04
C LEU A 144 2.33 -6.34 -19.12
N LYS A 145 2.05 -5.26 -18.42
CA LYS A 145 2.93 -4.08 -18.42
C LYS A 145 4.28 -4.32 -17.74
N LEU A 146 4.43 -5.43 -17.04
CA LEU A 146 5.68 -5.85 -16.43
C LEU A 146 6.33 -7.01 -17.22
N ASN A 147 6.06 -7.08 -18.51
CA ASN A 147 6.58 -8.13 -19.40
C ASN A 147 6.17 -9.53 -18.98
N GLY A 148 4.97 -9.68 -18.39
CA GLY A 148 4.47 -10.97 -17.93
C GLY A 148 5.10 -11.44 -16.64
N LEU A 149 5.71 -10.54 -15.86
CA LEU A 149 6.32 -10.83 -14.56
C LEU A 149 5.47 -10.29 -13.42
N SER A 150 5.68 -10.83 -12.23
CA SER A 150 5.13 -10.24 -11.01
C SER A 150 5.94 -8.99 -10.62
N PRO A 151 5.40 -8.14 -9.72
CA PRO A 151 6.14 -6.97 -9.24
C PRO A 151 7.55 -7.29 -8.71
N VAL A 152 7.69 -8.32 -7.87
CA VAL A 152 8.99 -8.69 -7.31
C VAL A 152 9.94 -9.23 -8.38
N GLU A 153 9.45 -10.10 -9.26
CA GLU A 153 10.24 -10.63 -10.37
C GLU A 153 10.74 -9.51 -11.29
N PHE A 154 9.88 -8.56 -11.60
CA PHE A 154 10.24 -7.41 -12.43
C PHE A 154 11.36 -6.58 -11.78
N ARG A 155 11.25 -6.33 -10.47
CA ARG A 155 12.28 -5.62 -9.71
C ARG A 155 13.60 -6.37 -9.72
N GLN A 156 13.58 -7.68 -9.53
CA GLN A 156 14.77 -8.53 -9.51
C GLN A 156 15.49 -8.55 -10.87
N GLU A 157 14.74 -8.60 -11.97
CA GLU A 157 15.33 -8.56 -13.31
C GLU A 157 15.96 -7.22 -13.65
N ALA A 158 15.42 -6.13 -13.11
CA ALA A 158 15.95 -4.79 -13.35
C ALA A 158 17.22 -4.48 -12.54
N ALA A 159 17.53 -5.31 -11.56
CA ALA A 159 18.68 -5.09 -10.68
C ALA A 159 20.02 -5.49 -11.34
#